data_f24c82d5fdb6c3b6663a913e5b1ccbc8
#
_entry.id   f24c82d5fdb6c3b6663a913e5b1ccbc8
#
_cell.length_a   1.000
_cell.length_b   1.000
_cell.length_c   1.000
_cell.angle_alpha   90.00
_cell.angle_beta   90.00
_cell.angle_gamma   90.00
#
_symmetry.space_group_name_H-M   'P 1'
#
loop_
_entity.id
_entity.type
_entity.pdbx_description
1 polymer ?
#
loop_
_entity_poly.entity_id
_entity_poly.type
_entity_poly.pdbx_seq_one_letter_code
_entity_poly.pdbx_strand_id
1 'polypeptide(L)'
;MGVALDSIVCGGCIFSGGRVQNSVLSPNVRVQDNADVRESILMENVVIGAHSRIRRAIIDKDVIIPPNSEIGYNREADAQRFTVTESGLVVIAKGMKLHASLDSSG
;
A
#
# COMPACT_ATOMS: atom_id res chain seq x y z
N MET A 1 -18.01 3.20 -1.15
CA MET A 1 -17.89 1.91 -1.82
C MET A 1 -16.55 1.84 -2.54
N GLY A 2 -15.83 0.76 -2.38
CA GLY A 2 -14.55 0.60 -3.03
C GLY A 2 -14.67 0.05 -4.43
N VAL A 3 -13.66 0.27 -5.26
CA VAL A 3 -13.61 -0.19 -6.64
C VAL A 3 -12.28 -0.90 -6.90
N ALA A 4 -12.34 -2.08 -7.49
CA ALA A 4 -11.18 -2.82 -7.96
C ALA A 4 -11.28 -2.98 -9.47
N LEU A 5 -10.31 -2.43 -10.22
CA LEU A 5 -10.27 -2.46 -11.68
C LEU A 5 -9.07 -3.26 -12.15
N ASP A 6 -9.32 -4.22 -13.06
CA ASP A 6 -8.26 -5.04 -13.64
C ASP A 6 -7.31 -5.61 -12.58
N SER A 7 -7.89 -6.09 -11.48
CA SER A 7 -7.12 -6.55 -10.34
C SER A 7 -7.53 -7.96 -9.94
N ILE A 8 -6.61 -8.67 -9.30
CA ILE A 8 -6.89 -9.97 -8.70
C ILE A 8 -7.09 -9.72 -7.21
N VAL A 9 -8.27 -10.08 -6.71
CA VAL A 9 -8.63 -9.84 -5.31
C VAL A 9 -9.02 -11.17 -4.67
N CYS A 10 -8.27 -11.59 -3.67
CA CYS A 10 -8.54 -12.83 -2.94
C CYS A 10 -9.60 -12.61 -1.87
N GLY A 11 -10.07 -13.71 -1.26
CA GLY A 11 -11.16 -13.65 -0.30
C GLY A 11 -10.82 -12.87 0.96
N GLY A 12 -11.84 -12.31 1.59
CA GLY A 12 -11.69 -11.59 2.84
C GLY A 12 -11.21 -10.16 2.72
N CYS A 13 -11.00 -9.67 1.50
CA CYS A 13 -10.60 -8.28 1.32
C CYS A 13 -11.75 -7.32 1.56
N ILE A 14 -11.45 -6.17 2.14
CA ILE A 14 -12.45 -5.14 2.45
C ILE A 14 -12.00 -3.81 1.86
N PHE A 15 -12.87 -3.22 1.06
CA PHE A 15 -12.65 -1.90 0.49
C PHE A 15 -13.70 -0.95 1.05
N SER A 16 -13.27 0.02 1.84
CA SER A 16 -14.18 0.97 2.48
C SER A 16 -14.20 2.30 1.73
N GLY A 17 -14.33 2.23 0.41
CA GLY A 17 -14.33 3.44 -0.40
C GLY A 17 -13.02 3.72 -1.12
N GLY A 18 -12.05 2.81 -0.99
CA GLY A 18 -10.78 2.95 -1.69
C GLY A 18 -10.85 2.48 -3.13
N ARG A 19 -9.79 2.76 -3.89
CA ARG A 19 -9.67 2.35 -5.28
C ARG A 19 -8.43 1.47 -5.45
N VAL A 20 -8.61 0.38 -6.18
CA VAL A 20 -7.50 -0.53 -6.52
C VAL A 20 -7.49 -0.73 -8.03
N GLN A 21 -6.33 -0.60 -8.64
CA GLN A 21 -6.19 -0.72 -10.09
C GLN A 21 -4.92 -1.49 -10.45
N ASN A 22 -5.07 -2.45 -11.37
CA ASN A 22 -3.96 -3.26 -11.88
C ASN A 22 -3.09 -3.86 -10.77
N SER A 23 -3.73 -4.37 -9.73
CA SER A 23 -3.00 -4.84 -8.54
C SER A 23 -3.42 -6.25 -8.17
N VAL A 24 -2.62 -6.89 -7.32
CA VAL A 24 -2.92 -8.21 -6.77
C VAL A 24 -3.04 -8.08 -5.26
N LEU A 25 -4.20 -8.49 -4.73
CA LEU A 25 -4.47 -8.44 -3.32
C LEU A 25 -4.67 -9.84 -2.77
N SER A 26 -3.79 -10.25 -1.88
CA SER A 26 -3.86 -11.53 -1.19
C SER A 26 -4.98 -11.51 -0.15
N PRO A 27 -5.29 -12.64 0.50
CA PRO A 27 -6.41 -12.68 1.43
C PRO A 27 -6.33 -11.64 2.55
N ASN A 28 -7.49 -11.11 2.93
CA ASN A 28 -7.67 -10.24 4.09
C ASN A 28 -6.98 -8.88 3.98
N VAL A 29 -6.73 -8.40 2.78
CA VAL A 29 -6.23 -7.05 2.59
C VAL A 29 -7.35 -6.05 2.81
N ARG A 30 -7.05 -4.95 3.47
CA ARG A 30 -8.00 -3.87 3.73
C ARG A 30 -7.53 -2.58 3.09
N VAL A 31 -8.38 -1.98 2.27
CA VAL A 31 -8.10 -0.69 1.65
C VAL A 31 -9.14 0.30 2.18
N GLN A 32 -8.69 1.25 2.98
CA GLN A 32 -9.58 2.16 3.70
C GLN A 32 -10.01 3.34 2.83
N ASP A 33 -10.82 4.23 3.43
CA ASP A 33 -11.49 5.30 2.70
C ASP A 33 -10.53 6.14 1.86
N ASN A 34 -10.90 6.34 0.62
CA ASN A 34 -10.18 7.21 -0.32
C ASN A 34 -8.72 6.82 -0.55
N ALA A 35 -8.31 5.62 -0.15
CA ALA A 35 -6.99 5.13 -0.50
C ALA A 35 -6.96 4.74 -1.98
N ASP A 36 -5.80 4.89 -2.61
CA ASP A 36 -5.61 4.61 -4.03
C ASP A 36 -4.40 3.70 -4.17
N VAL A 37 -4.63 2.48 -4.68
CA VAL A 37 -3.57 1.49 -4.87
C VAL A 37 -3.48 1.16 -6.34
N ARG A 38 -2.29 1.31 -6.93
CA ARG A 38 -2.07 1.05 -8.35
C ARG A 38 -0.84 0.21 -8.58
N GLU A 39 -0.94 -0.72 -9.52
CA GLU A 39 0.19 -1.51 -10.01
C GLU A 39 1.02 -2.12 -8.88
N SER A 40 0.34 -2.64 -7.85
CA SER A 40 0.99 -3.10 -6.64
C SER A 40 0.59 -4.52 -6.30
N ILE A 41 1.41 -5.16 -5.47
CA ILE A 41 1.12 -6.48 -4.92
C ILE A 41 1.07 -6.33 -3.40
N LEU A 42 -0.10 -6.60 -2.82
CA LEU A 42 -0.32 -6.52 -1.39
C LEU A 42 -0.51 -7.94 -0.86
N MET A 43 0.34 -8.34 0.07
CA MET A 43 0.28 -9.68 0.62
C MET A 43 -0.73 -9.76 1.76
N GLU A 44 -0.84 -10.93 2.40
CA GLU A 44 -1.91 -11.20 3.37
C GLU A 44 -1.93 -10.19 4.52
N ASN A 45 -3.12 -9.81 4.91
CA ASN A 45 -3.37 -8.97 6.08
C ASN A 45 -2.79 -7.56 6.00
N VAL A 46 -2.42 -7.11 4.81
CA VAL A 46 -1.94 -5.73 4.63
C VAL A 46 -3.11 -4.76 4.78
N VAL A 47 -2.89 -3.67 5.50
CA VAL A 47 -3.87 -2.60 5.68
C VAL A 47 -3.33 -1.33 5.06
N ILE A 48 -4.10 -0.73 4.15
CA ILE A 48 -3.77 0.56 3.57
C ILE A 48 -4.65 1.61 4.23
N GLY A 49 -4.05 2.51 4.97
CA GLY A 49 -4.77 3.55 5.70
C GLY A 49 -5.49 4.52 4.79
N ALA A 50 -6.48 5.22 5.36
CA ALA A 50 -7.32 6.15 4.62
C ALA A 50 -6.49 7.24 3.94
N HIS A 51 -6.89 7.62 2.74
CA HIS A 51 -6.27 8.70 1.96
C HIS A 51 -4.82 8.43 1.55
N SER A 52 -4.35 7.19 1.68
CA SER A 52 -3.00 6.81 1.25
C SER A 52 -2.96 6.59 -0.25
N ARG A 53 -1.80 6.81 -0.85
CA ARG A 53 -1.59 6.59 -2.27
C ARG A 53 -0.39 5.66 -2.45
N ILE A 54 -0.66 4.52 -3.07
CA ILE A 54 0.35 3.48 -3.27
C ILE A 54 0.47 3.19 -4.76
N ARG A 55 1.68 3.19 -5.27
CA ARG A 55 1.93 2.88 -6.68
C ARG A 55 3.23 2.09 -6.82
N ARG A 56 3.15 1.02 -7.62
CA ARG A 56 4.32 0.20 -7.95
C ARG A 56 5.07 -0.25 -6.70
N ALA A 57 4.34 -0.89 -5.80
CA ALA A 57 4.91 -1.38 -4.55
C ALA A 57 4.57 -2.86 -4.34
N ILE A 58 5.49 -3.56 -3.70
CA ILE A 58 5.24 -4.90 -3.19
C ILE A 58 5.29 -4.79 -1.68
N ILE A 59 4.16 -5.05 -1.03
CA ILE A 59 4.03 -4.92 0.42
C ILE A 59 3.81 -6.30 1.01
N ASP A 60 4.77 -6.74 1.82
CA ASP A 60 4.75 -8.06 2.42
C ASP A 60 3.67 -8.14 3.49
N LYS A 61 3.40 -9.34 3.97
CA LYS A 61 2.25 -9.60 4.85
C LYS A 61 2.36 -8.87 6.18
N ASP A 62 1.21 -8.61 6.75
CA ASP A 62 1.06 -8.01 8.09
C ASP A 62 1.63 -6.60 8.20
N VAL A 63 1.76 -5.88 7.10
CA VAL A 63 2.21 -4.49 7.12
C VAL A 63 0.98 -3.57 7.19
N ILE A 64 1.06 -2.58 8.05
CA ILE A 64 0.01 -1.57 8.20
C ILE A 64 0.56 -0.24 7.68
N ILE A 65 -0.06 0.29 6.65
CA ILE A 65 0.30 1.59 6.10
C ILE A 65 -0.57 2.64 6.77
N PRO A 66 0.02 3.60 7.49
CA PRO A 66 -0.78 4.62 8.17
C PRO A 66 -1.52 5.52 7.19
N PRO A 67 -2.58 6.21 7.67
CA PRO A 67 -3.32 7.13 6.82
C PRO A 67 -2.43 8.21 6.22
N ASN A 68 -2.83 8.71 5.07
CA ASN A 68 -2.15 9.81 4.38
C ASN A 68 -0.72 9.49 3.96
N SER A 69 -0.41 8.22 3.78
CA SER A 69 0.91 7.82 3.30
C SER A 69 0.99 7.94 1.79
N GLU A 70 2.20 8.19 1.30
CA GLU A 70 2.45 8.27 -0.13
C GLU A 70 3.63 7.38 -0.45
N ILE A 71 3.41 6.36 -1.25
CA ILE A 71 4.44 5.36 -1.59
C ILE A 71 4.44 5.16 -3.10
N GLY A 72 5.63 5.27 -3.69
CA GLY A 72 5.79 5.10 -5.13
C GLY A 72 5.68 6.39 -5.93
N TYR A 73 5.58 7.53 -5.27
CA TYR A 73 5.45 8.83 -5.93
C TYR A 73 6.68 9.72 -5.75
N ASN A 74 7.45 9.48 -4.68
CA ASN A 74 8.67 10.23 -4.41
C ASN A 74 9.80 9.23 -4.15
N ARG A 75 10.63 8.99 -5.16
CA ARG A 75 11.66 7.97 -5.09
C ARG A 75 12.69 8.23 -3.98
N GLU A 76 13.05 9.47 -3.76
CA GLU A 76 14.03 9.80 -2.73
C GLU A 76 13.49 9.52 -1.33
N ALA A 77 12.25 9.92 -1.08
CA ALA A 77 11.61 9.65 0.21
C ALA A 77 11.43 8.16 0.43
N ASP A 78 11.03 7.43 -0.60
CA ASP A 78 10.84 5.99 -0.51
C ASP A 78 12.16 5.27 -0.23
N ALA A 79 13.24 5.69 -0.88
CA ALA A 79 14.54 5.07 -0.71
C ALA A 79 15.10 5.24 0.69
N GLN A 80 14.68 6.28 1.41
CA GLN A 80 15.09 6.50 2.79
C GLN A 80 14.40 5.57 3.76
N ARG A 81 13.24 5.04 3.37
CA ARG A 81 12.39 4.23 4.26
C ARG A 81 12.32 2.78 3.85
N PHE A 82 12.41 2.50 2.58
CA PHE A 82 12.17 1.18 2.00
C PHE A 82 13.26 0.82 1.00
N THR A 83 13.20 -0.41 0.51
CA THR A 83 14.03 -0.82 -0.61
C THR A 83 13.36 -0.37 -1.91
N VAL A 84 14.11 0.31 -2.75
CA VAL A 84 13.62 0.73 -4.07
C VAL A 84 14.53 0.13 -5.13
N THR A 85 13.93 -0.59 -6.07
CA THR A 85 14.69 -1.22 -7.16
C THR A 85 15.09 -0.20 -8.22
N GLU A 86 15.98 -0.59 -9.12
CA GLU A 86 16.38 0.30 -10.21
C GLU A 86 15.19 0.76 -11.05
N SER A 87 14.21 -0.10 -11.24
CA SER A 87 13.01 0.23 -12.01
C SER A 87 12.03 1.12 -11.25
N GLY A 88 12.30 1.42 -9.98
CA GLY A 88 11.43 2.26 -9.17
C GLY A 88 10.36 1.50 -8.39
N LEU A 89 10.47 0.18 -8.32
CA LEU A 89 9.55 -0.63 -7.55
C LEU A 89 9.91 -0.56 -6.07
N VAL A 90 8.95 -0.23 -5.23
CA VAL A 90 9.15 -0.12 -3.78
C VAL A 90 8.84 -1.46 -3.13
N VAL A 91 9.73 -1.94 -2.27
CA VAL A 91 9.53 -3.20 -1.55
C VAL A 91 9.50 -2.91 -0.05
N ILE A 92 8.40 -3.31 0.60
CA ILE A 92 8.21 -3.11 2.04
C ILE A 92 8.19 -4.47 2.73
N ALA A 93 9.12 -4.68 3.64
CA ALA A 93 9.32 -5.98 4.27
C ALA A 93 8.24 -6.30 5.30
N LYS A 94 8.01 -7.59 5.51
CA LYS A 94 7.05 -8.10 6.47
C LYS A 94 7.32 -7.52 7.87
N GLY A 95 6.25 -7.14 8.54
CA GLY A 95 6.33 -6.69 9.91
C GLY A 95 6.96 -5.32 10.10
N MET A 96 7.29 -4.64 9.01
CA MET A 96 7.82 -3.30 9.14
C MET A 96 6.79 -2.37 9.73
N LYS A 97 7.19 -1.60 10.74
CA LYS A 97 6.31 -0.62 11.36
C LYS A 97 6.53 0.72 10.71
N LEU A 98 5.45 1.27 10.16
CA LEU A 98 5.50 2.56 9.49
C LEU A 98 4.87 3.61 10.39
N HIS A 99 5.47 4.79 10.38
CA HIS A 99 4.93 5.92 11.11
C HIS A 99 4.18 6.83 10.17
N ALA A 100 3.19 7.54 10.68
CA ALA A 100 2.49 8.54 9.89
C ALA A 100 3.50 9.58 9.38
N SER A 101 3.20 10.18 8.24
CA SER A 101 4.12 11.12 7.61
C SER A 101 4.54 12.26 8.52
N LEU A 102 3.66 12.65 9.44
CA LEU A 102 3.96 13.73 10.38
C LEU A 102 4.98 13.34 11.43
N ASP A 103 5.21 12.07 11.62
CA ASP A 103 6.17 11.59 12.61
C ASP A 103 7.60 11.78 12.16
N SER A 104 7.81 12.18 10.94
CA SER A 104 9.15 12.39 10.43
C SER A 104 9.91 13.44 11.23
N SER A 105 9.21 14.29 11.93
CA SER A 105 9.83 15.30 12.78
C SER A 105 10.30 14.74 14.11
N GLY A 106 9.77 13.58 14.44
CA GLY A 106 10.11 12.97 15.73
C GLY A 106 11.44 12.30 15.73
#